data_70a88af2c12135329e8b3d77c17798de
#
_entry.id   70a88af2c12135329e8b3d77c17798de
#
_cell.length_a   1.000
_cell.length_b   1.000
_cell.length_c   1.000
_cell.angle_alpha   90.00
_cell.angle_beta   90.00
_cell.angle_gamma   90.00
#
_symmetry.space_group_name_H-M   'P 1'
#
loop_
_entity.id
_entity.type
_entity.pdbx_description
1 polymer ?
#
loop_
_entity_poly.entity_id
_entity_poly.type
_entity_poly.pdbx_seq_one_letter_code
_entity_poly.pdbx_strand_id
1 'polypeptide(L)'
;MLEVRALTKRYSGTLAVDQVSFTALPGEVTGYLGPNGSGKSTTVKMITGLLDPTAGRILYRGRPIRDYLVDFKRILGYVPEEPYLYPHLTGAEYLELAGELRDLPAATLPGKIGALLELFSLAGDRHAPISSYSKGMRQKILICAAILHDPEMIVLDEPFSGLDVHAGLVLRSLIRSLAASGKTVLFSSHVLEVVEKICHRVVILHEGRVVANDSIDRLRDLMALPTLEDIFSQLVTDSDPDATARQIAEVVRQ
;
A
#
# COMPACT_ATOMS: atom_id res chain seq x y z
N MET A 1 0.33 14.91 6.83
CA MET A 1 0.60 13.96 7.94
C MET A 1 -0.66 13.17 8.22
N LEU A 2 -0.55 11.84 8.21
CA LEU A 2 -1.57 10.90 8.65
C LEU A 2 -1.26 10.49 10.11
N GLU A 3 -2.28 10.48 10.96
CA GLU A 3 -2.18 9.98 12.33
C GLU A 3 -3.25 8.91 12.56
N VAL A 4 -2.82 7.75 13.02
CA VAL A 4 -3.69 6.64 13.47
C VAL A 4 -3.59 6.55 14.99
N ARG A 5 -4.72 6.63 15.70
CA ARG A 5 -4.76 6.70 17.17
C ARG A 5 -5.66 5.62 17.74
N ALA A 6 -5.07 4.68 18.45
CA ALA A 6 -5.71 3.55 19.15
C ALA A 6 -6.76 2.83 18.27
N LEU A 7 -6.41 2.63 16.99
CA LEU A 7 -7.31 2.06 16.00
C LEU A 7 -7.62 0.61 16.31
N THR A 8 -8.91 0.28 16.38
CA THR A 8 -9.36 -1.06 16.75
C THR A 8 -10.44 -1.54 15.80
N LYS A 9 -10.34 -2.80 15.37
CA LYS A 9 -11.39 -3.47 14.59
C LYS A 9 -11.68 -4.85 15.11
N ARG A 10 -12.94 -5.09 15.42
CA ARG A 10 -13.48 -6.39 15.84
C ARG A 10 -14.52 -6.89 14.83
N TYR A 11 -14.40 -8.16 14.43
CA TYR A 11 -15.36 -8.87 13.57
C TYR A 11 -15.95 -10.04 14.36
N SER A 12 -17.24 -10.08 14.57
CA SER A 12 -17.95 -11.25 15.16
C SER A 12 -17.17 -11.99 16.27
N GLY A 13 -16.52 -11.23 17.16
CA GLY A 13 -15.70 -11.79 18.27
C GLY A 13 -14.19 -11.80 18.02
N THR A 14 -13.71 -11.79 16.78
CA THR A 14 -12.28 -11.75 16.45
C THR A 14 -11.76 -10.32 16.46
N LEU A 15 -10.69 -10.07 17.19
CA LEU A 15 -9.98 -8.79 17.25
C LEU A 15 -8.91 -8.77 16.15
N ALA A 16 -9.23 -8.16 15.02
CA ALA A 16 -8.35 -8.13 13.86
C ALA A 16 -7.29 -7.01 13.92
N VAL A 17 -7.62 -5.90 14.61
CA VAL A 17 -6.72 -4.75 14.85
C VAL A 17 -6.97 -4.29 16.28
N ASP A 18 -5.91 -4.18 17.08
CA ASP A 18 -5.97 -3.88 18.50
C ASP A 18 -5.11 -2.66 18.85
N GLN A 19 -5.77 -1.52 19.09
CA GLN A 19 -5.19 -0.25 19.55
C GLN A 19 -3.97 0.24 18.74
N VAL A 20 -3.95 -0.04 17.43
CA VAL A 20 -2.88 0.36 16.52
C VAL A 20 -2.75 1.88 16.50
N SER A 21 -1.53 2.36 16.74
CA SER A 21 -1.20 3.79 16.71
C SER A 21 0.12 4.02 15.98
N PHE A 22 0.12 4.91 14.99
CA PHE A 22 1.32 5.35 14.28
C PHE A 22 1.08 6.67 13.53
N THR A 23 2.15 7.23 12.99
CA THR A 23 2.11 8.45 12.18
C THR A 23 2.88 8.22 10.88
N ALA A 24 2.31 8.66 9.75
CA ALA A 24 3.01 8.75 8.47
C ALA A 24 3.21 10.24 8.11
N LEU A 25 4.46 10.62 7.86
CA LEU A 25 4.85 12.00 7.65
C LEU A 25 4.83 12.36 6.14
N PRO A 26 4.53 13.62 5.79
CA PRO A 26 4.73 14.12 4.43
C PRO A 26 6.23 14.12 4.11
N GLY A 27 6.57 13.82 2.85
CA GLY A 27 7.97 13.73 2.42
C GLY A 27 8.62 12.37 2.69
N GLU A 28 7.94 11.46 3.38
CA GLU A 28 8.45 10.14 3.73
C GLU A 28 7.60 9.01 3.16
N VAL A 29 8.25 7.87 2.90
CA VAL A 29 7.57 6.60 2.65
C VAL A 29 7.55 5.81 3.96
N THR A 30 6.35 5.56 4.48
CA THR A 30 6.14 4.71 5.65
C THR A 30 5.78 3.31 5.21
N GLY A 31 6.62 2.32 5.53
CA GLY A 31 6.35 0.90 5.32
C GLY A 31 5.38 0.37 6.38
N TYR A 32 4.38 -0.41 5.97
CA TYR A 32 3.41 -1.03 6.86
C TYR A 32 3.46 -2.54 6.69
N LEU A 33 4.11 -3.23 7.61
CA LEU A 33 4.57 -4.59 7.49
C LEU A 33 3.86 -5.53 8.47
N GLY A 34 3.93 -6.81 8.20
CA GLY A 34 3.45 -7.87 9.10
C GLY A 34 3.12 -9.14 8.30
N PRO A 35 3.01 -10.29 8.96
CA PRO A 35 2.61 -11.54 8.32
C PRO A 35 1.16 -11.49 7.81
N ASN A 36 0.77 -12.52 7.06
CA ASN A 36 -0.61 -12.68 6.66
C ASN A 36 -1.50 -12.84 7.90
N GLY A 37 -2.66 -12.18 7.91
CA GLY A 37 -3.56 -12.18 9.06
C GLY A 37 -3.20 -11.19 10.18
N SER A 38 -2.08 -10.46 10.12
CA SER A 38 -1.69 -9.49 11.15
C SER A 38 -2.57 -8.23 11.23
N GLY A 39 -3.54 -8.05 10.32
CA GLY A 39 -4.45 -6.90 10.32
C GLY A 39 -4.09 -5.77 9.34
N LYS A 40 -3.08 -5.95 8.46
CA LYS A 40 -2.64 -4.93 7.49
C LYS A 40 -3.77 -4.44 6.60
N SER A 41 -4.36 -5.33 5.80
CA SER A 41 -5.43 -4.95 4.84
C SER A 41 -6.66 -4.40 5.56
N THR A 42 -6.96 -4.86 6.79
CA THR A 42 -8.01 -4.28 7.63
C THR A 42 -7.70 -2.84 8.01
N THR A 43 -6.46 -2.56 8.43
CA THR A 43 -6.01 -1.20 8.77
C THR A 43 -6.00 -0.29 7.55
N VAL A 44 -5.50 -0.77 6.41
CA VAL A 44 -5.52 -0.03 5.13
C VAL A 44 -6.95 0.33 4.72
N LYS A 45 -7.90 -0.62 4.80
CA LYS A 45 -9.32 -0.35 4.51
C LYS A 45 -9.93 0.70 5.45
N MET A 46 -9.53 0.74 6.71
CA MET A 46 -9.97 1.79 7.64
C MET A 46 -9.35 3.15 7.30
N ILE A 47 -8.06 3.20 6.97
CA ILE A 47 -7.35 4.44 6.57
C ILE A 47 -7.94 5.02 5.28
N THR A 48 -8.31 4.17 4.33
CA THR A 48 -8.90 4.61 3.05
C THR A 48 -10.41 4.92 3.14
N GLY A 49 -11.01 4.74 4.32
CA GLY A 49 -12.44 4.98 4.55
C GLY A 49 -13.35 3.99 3.82
N LEU A 50 -12.85 2.77 3.55
CA LEU A 50 -13.64 1.65 3.02
C LEU A 50 -14.24 0.80 4.15
N LEU A 51 -13.75 0.95 5.36
CA LEU A 51 -14.18 0.22 6.54
C LEU A 51 -14.18 1.15 7.76
N ASP A 52 -15.25 1.08 8.55
CA ASP A 52 -15.31 1.80 9.80
C ASP A 52 -14.58 1.09 10.93
N PRO A 53 -13.73 1.77 11.73
CA PRO A 53 -13.17 1.22 12.93
C PRO A 53 -14.24 0.96 13.99
N THR A 54 -14.02 -0.03 14.85
CA THR A 54 -14.84 -0.28 16.04
C THR A 54 -14.55 0.75 17.13
N ALA A 55 -13.27 1.15 17.26
CA ALA A 55 -12.82 2.21 18.17
C ALA A 55 -11.55 2.87 17.61
N GLY A 56 -11.15 3.99 18.24
CA GLY A 56 -10.03 4.79 17.78
C GLY A 56 -10.43 5.78 16.68
N ARG A 57 -9.43 6.44 16.10
CA ARG A 57 -9.65 7.46 15.06
C ARG A 57 -8.45 7.60 14.13
N ILE A 58 -8.73 8.06 12.94
CA ILE A 58 -7.75 8.37 11.89
C ILE A 58 -7.87 9.86 11.60
N LEU A 59 -6.75 10.56 11.63
CA LEU A 59 -6.69 11.99 11.34
C LEU A 59 -5.75 12.21 10.14
N TYR A 60 -6.15 13.10 9.24
CA TYR A 60 -5.27 13.64 8.22
C TYR A 60 -5.15 15.15 8.39
N ARG A 61 -3.92 15.66 8.52
CA ARG A 61 -3.65 17.07 8.86
C ARG A 61 -4.35 17.54 10.14
N GLY A 62 -4.41 16.65 11.15
CA GLY A 62 -5.02 16.92 12.46
C GLY A 62 -6.55 16.84 12.48
N ARG A 63 -7.23 16.64 11.34
CA ARG A 63 -8.68 16.55 11.23
C ARG A 63 -9.13 15.09 11.07
N PRO A 64 -10.14 14.60 11.83
CA PRO A 64 -10.66 13.24 11.67
C PRO A 64 -11.22 13.04 10.25
N ILE A 65 -10.77 11.98 9.54
CA ILE A 65 -11.18 11.75 8.15
C ILE A 65 -12.68 11.48 8.00
N ARG A 66 -13.33 10.98 9.03
CA ARG A 66 -14.80 10.75 9.05
C ARG A 66 -15.61 12.02 8.89
N ASP A 67 -15.09 13.15 9.36
CA ASP A 67 -15.81 14.43 9.35
C ASP A 67 -15.86 15.05 7.94
N TYR A 68 -15.04 14.55 7.00
CA TYR A 68 -14.93 15.06 5.62
C TYR A 68 -14.49 13.97 4.63
N LEU A 69 -15.07 12.78 4.77
CA LEU A 69 -14.62 11.58 4.05
C LEU A 69 -14.60 11.73 2.52
N VAL A 70 -15.58 12.46 1.95
CA VAL A 70 -15.63 12.70 0.49
C VAL A 70 -14.44 13.54 0.04
N ASP A 71 -14.16 14.65 0.74
CA ASP A 71 -13.02 15.52 0.41
C ASP A 71 -11.70 14.81 0.67
N PHE A 72 -11.61 13.99 1.73
CA PHE A 72 -10.44 13.17 1.98
C PHE A 72 -10.19 12.18 0.83
N LYS A 73 -11.22 11.53 0.29
CA LYS A 73 -11.09 10.63 -0.86
C LYS A 73 -10.67 11.35 -2.15
N ARG A 74 -10.94 12.65 -2.30
CA ARG A 74 -10.47 13.46 -3.44
C ARG A 74 -8.96 13.67 -3.44
N ILE A 75 -8.34 13.71 -2.26
CA ILE A 75 -6.89 13.91 -2.09
C ILE A 75 -6.13 12.61 -1.85
N LEU A 76 -6.84 11.47 -1.83
CA LEU A 76 -6.28 10.14 -1.59
C LEU A 76 -6.08 9.40 -2.91
N GLY A 77 -4.87 8.95 -3.18
CA GLY A 77 -4.55 7.90 -4.15
C GLY A 77 -4.50 6.55 -3.46
N TYR A 78 -5.22 5.57 -3.97
CA TYR A 78 -5.23 4.22 -3.38
C TYR A 78 -5.05 3.14 -4.43
N VAL A 79 -4.08 2.27 -4.22
CA VAL A 79 -3.87 1.04 -4.98
C VAL A 79 -4.17 -0.13 -4.05
N PRO A 80 -5.26 -0.88 -4.24
CA PRO A 80 -5.58 -2.07 -3.46
C PRO A 80 -4.72 -3.27 -3.86
N GLU A 81 -4.57 -4.24 -2.95
CA GLU A 81 -3.88 -5.51 -3.21
C GLU A 81 -4.51 -6.29 -4.36
N GLU A 82 -5.85 -6.38 -4.40
CA GLU A 82 -6.59 -7.00 -5.48
C GLU A 82 -7.15 -5.96 -6.45
N PRO A 83 -6.88 -6.08 -7.76
CA PRO A 83 -7.33 -5.14 -8.76
C PRO A 83 -8.81 -5.33 -9.08
N TYR A 84 -9.68 -4.63 -8.36
CA TYR A 84 -11.11 -4.52 -8.71
C TYR A 84 -11.27 -3.45 -9.79
N LEU A 85 -11.29 -3.89 -11.05
CA LEU A 85 -11.47 -3.04 -12.23
C LEU A 85 -12.75 -3.46 -12.98
N TYR A 86 -13.35 -2.55 -13.70
CA TYR A 86 -14.51 -2.85 -14.56
C TYR A 86 -14.03 -3.60 -15.81
N PRO A 87 -14.32 -4.92 -15.97
CA PRO A 87 -13.71 -5.74 -17.01
C PRO A 87 -14.13 -5.35 -18.43
N HIS A 88 -15.27 -4.69 -18.58
CA HIS A 88 -15.83 -4.26 -19.86
C HIS A 88 -15.31 -2.91 -20.35
N LEU A 89 -14.73 -2.11 -19.47
CA LEU A 89 -14.10 -0.85 -19.85
C LEU A 89 -12.70 -1.12 -20.43
N THR A 90 -12.28 -0.24 -21.32
CA THR A 90 -10.87 -0.14 -21.73
C THR A 90 -10.04 0.55 -20.64
N GLY A 91 -8.71 0.42 -20.71
CA GLY A 91 -7.83 1.13 -19.78
C GLY A 91 -8.01 2.65 -19.83
N ALA A 92 -8.21 3.22 -21.03
CA ALA A 92 -8.47 4.66 -21.21
C ALA A 92 -9.80 5.07 -20.56
N GLU A 93 -10.89 4.38 -20.85
CA GLU A 93 -12.23 4.67 -20.28
C GLU A 93 -12.25 4.55 -18.76
N TYR A 94 -11.54 3.57 -18.19
CA TYR A 94 -11.42 3.45 -16.73
C TYR A 94 -10.69 4.65 -16.11
N LEU A 95 -9.62 5.13 -16.75
CA LEU A 95 -8.89 6.31 -16.28
C LEU A 95 -9.70 7.60 -16.48
N GLU A 96 -10.48 7.71 -17.56
CA GLU A 96 -11.43 8.80 -17.79
C GLU A 96 -12.47 8.85 -16.66
N LEU A 97 -13.14 7.74 -16.38
CA LEU A 97 -14.08 7.62 -15.26
C LEU A 97 -13.44 7.99 -13.92
N ALA A 98 -12.20 7.51 -13.65
CA ALA A 98 -11.48 7.81 -12.43
C ALA A 98 -11.15 9.32 -12.31
N GLY A 99 -10.85 10.00 -13.42
CA GLY A 99 -10.60 11.43 -13.48
C GLY A 99 -11.86 12.26 -13.29
N GLU A 100 -12.95 11.88 -13.95
CA GLU A 100 -14.25 12.55 -13.83
C GLU A 100 -14.81 12.49 -12.40
N LEU A 101 -14.72 11.33 -11.73
CA LEU A 101 -15.12 11.16 -10.33
C LEU A 101 -14.31 12.03 -9.35
N ARG A 102 -13.20 12.61 -9.80
CA ARG A 102 -12.35 13.54 -9.04
C ARG A 102 -12.39 14.97 -9.55
N ASP A 103 -13.38 15.28 -10.38
CA ASP A 103 -13.62 16.61 -10.96
C ASP A 103 -12.39 17.15 -11.74
N LEU A 104 -11.60 16.26 -12.38
CA LEU A 104 -10.48 16.69 -13.22
C LEU A 104 -10.99 17.40 -14.49
N PRO A 105 -10.33 18.50 -14.92
CA PRO A 105 -10.78 19.25 -16.09
C PRO A 105 -10.76 18.40 -17.36
N ALA A 106 -11.91 18.28 -18.04
CA ALA A 106 -12.06 17.52 -19.28
C ALA A 106 -11.07 17.95 -20.39
N ALA A 107 -10.65 19.21 -20.40
CA ALA A 107 -9.70 19.73 -21.38
C ALA A 107 -8.28 19.13 -21.24
N THR A 108 -7.86 18.75 -20.03
CA THR A 108 -6.48 18.25 -19.77
C THR A 108 -6.44 16.75 -19.51
N LEU A 109 -7.57 16.14 -19.17
CA LEU A 109 -7.66 14.75 -18.77
C LEU A 109 -7.18 13.77 -19.86
N PRO A 110 -7.61 13.88 -21.16
CA PRO A 110 -7.15 12.97 -22.20
C PRO A 110 -5.63 12.99 -22.41
N GLY A 111 -5.02 14.18 -22.35
CA GLY A 111 -3.57 14.33 -22.46
C GLY A 111 -2.81 13.66 -21.33
N LYS A 112 -3.27 13.82 -20.06
CA LYS A 112 -2.70 13.14 -18.90
C LYS A 112 -2.82 11.62 -19.02
N ILE A 113 -3.98 11.12 -19.42
CA ILE A 113 -4.23 9.68 -19.62
C ILE A 113 -3.28 9.13 -20.67
N GLY A 114 -3.20 9.79 -21.84
CA GLY A 114 -2.30 9.38 -22.92
C GLY A 114 -0.85 9.27 -22.46
N ALA A 115 -0.34 10.31 -21.78
CA ALA A 115 1.02 10.33 -21.26
C ALA A 115 1.28 9.21 -20.23
N LEU A 116 0.34 8.96 -19.29
CA LEU A 116 0.48 7.88 -18.31
C LEU A 116 0.49 6.51 -18.99
N LEU A 117 -0.40 6.26 -19.94
CA LEU A 117 -0.45 5.00 -20.68
C LEU A 117 0.84 4.74 -21.47
N GLU A 118 1.43 5.78 -22.07
CA GLU A 118 2.74 5.67 -22.73
C GLU A 118 3.86 5.34 -21.73
N LEU A 119 3.96 6.07 -20.62
CA LEU A 119 4.99 5.88 -19.60
C LEU A 119 4.93 4.50 -18.93
N PHE A 120 3.73 3.93 -18.80
CA PHE A 120 3.53 2.57 -18.27
C PHE A 120 3.52 1.49 -19.36
N SER A 121 3.85 1.83 -20.63
CA SER A 121 3.87 0.91 -21.78
C SER A 121 2.53 0.22 -22.02
N LEU A 122 1.43 0.96 -21.91
CA LEU A 122 0.06 0.50 -22.14
C LEU A 122 -0.61 1.19 -23.34
N ALA A 123 0.11 2.05 -24.07
CA ALA A 123 -0.45 2.83 -25.17
C ALA A 123 -1.04 1.94 -26.30
N GLY A 124 -0.39 0.80 -26.60
CA GLY A 124 -0.87 -0.15 -27.60
C GLY A 124 -2.18 -0.84 -27.23
N ASP A 125 -2.43 -1.01 -25.93
CA ASP A 125 -3.61 -1.73 -25.40
C ASP A 125 -4.72 -0.78 -24.90
N ARG A 126 -4.56 0.54 -25.12
CA ARG A 126 -5.46 1.56 -24.56
C ARG A 126 -6.94 1.37 -24.87
N HIS A 127 -7.26 0.73 -26.01
CA HIS A 127 -8.62 0.46 -26.47
C HIS A 127 -9.05 -1.01 -26.31
N ALA A 128 -8.18 -1.86 -25.76
CA ALA A 128 -8.54 -3.23 -25.41
C ALA A 128 -9.30 -3.27 -24.07
N PRO A 129 -10.30 -4.15 -23.92
CA PRO A 129 -11.03 -4.27 -22.67
C PRO A 129 -10.13 -4.80 -21.55
N ILE A 130 -10.32 -4.29 -20.34
CA ILE A 130 -9.55 -4.68 -19.14
C ILE A 130 -9.66 -6.19 -18.85
N SER A 131 -10.73 -6.85 -19.30
CA SER A 131 -10.85 -8.31 -19.22
C SER A 131 -9.71 -9.06 -19.92
N SER A 132 -9.15 -8.49 -20.99
CA SER A 132 -8.02 -9.07 -21.74
C SER A 132 -6.64 -8.74 -21.14
N TYR A 133 -6.58 -7.84 -20.13
CA TYR A 133 -5.32 -7.41 -19.55
C TYR A 133 -4.70 -8.47 -18.66
N SER A 134 -3.37 -8.60 -18.72
CA SER A 134 -2.60 -9.39 -17.75
C SER A 134 -2.74 -8.79 -16.33
N LYS A 135 -2.34 -9.53 -15.31
CA LYS A 135 -2.32 -9.04 -13.92
C LYS A 135 -1.47 -7.77 -13.81
N GLY A 136 -0.30 -7.75 -14.44
CA GLY A 136 0.59 -6.59 -14.42
C GLY A 136 0.01 -5.36 -15.15
N MET A 137 -0.68 -5.54 -16.28
CA MET A 137 -1.37 -4.44 -16.96
C MET A 137 -2.47 -3.84 -16.09
N ARG A 138 -3.27 -4.69 -15.43
CA ARG A 138 -4.31 -4.23 -14.48
C ARG A 138 -3.71 -3.45 -13.32
N GLN A 139 -2.59 -3.93 -12.78
CA GLN A 139 -1.86 -3.23 -11.71
C GLN A 139 -1.36 -1.86 -12.16
N LYS A 140 -0.81 -1.75 -13.37
CA LYS A 140 -0.38 -0.47 -13.96
C LYS A 140 -1.55 0.52 -14.10
N ILE A 141 -2.74 0.07 -14.54
CA ILE A 141 -3.95 0.92 -14.61
C ILE A 141 -4.36 1.42 -13.22
N LEU A 142 -4.32 0.58 -12.19
CA LEU A 142 -4.62 1.01 -10.82
C LEU A 142 -3.65 2.06 -10.32
N ILE A 143 -2.36 1.89 -10.60
CA ILE A 143 -1.33 2.88 -10.25
C ILE A 143 -1.61 4.20 -10.97
N CYS A 144 -1.89 4.17 -12.28
CA CYS A 144 -2.26 5.36 -13.05
C CYS A 144 -3.47 6.08 -12.43
N ALA A 145 -4.55 5.34 -12.13
CA ALA A 145 -5.76 5.90 -11.54
C ALA A 145 -5.51 6.53 -10.16
N ALA A 146 -4.63 5.90 -9.36
CA ALA A 146 -4.29 6.39 -8.03
C ALA A 146 -3.50 7.70 -8.03
N ILE A 147 -2.72 7.97 -9.09
CA ILE A 147 -1.88 9.18 -9.18
C ILE A 147 -2.41 10.25 -10.14
N LEU A 148 -3.40 9.94 -10.98
CA LEU A 148 -3.94 10.80 -12.05
C LEU A 148 -4.36 12.19 -11.58
N HIS A 149 -4.94 12.27 -10.37
CA HIS A 149 -5.47 13.49 -9.76
C HIS A 149 -4.47 14.22 -8.84
N ASP A 150 -3.19 13.85 -8.90
CA ASP A 150 -2.12 14.44 -8.09
C ASP A 150 -2.40 14.40 -6.57
N PRO A 151 -2.63 13.21 -5.97
CA PRO A 151 -3.05 13.08 -4.58
C PRO A 151 -2.03 13.65 -3.60
N GLU A 152 -2.50 14.12 -2.43
CA GLU A 152 -1.63 14.53 -1.31
C GLU A 152 -1.18 13.35 -0.45
N MET A 153 -2.03 12.32 -0.37
CA MET A 153 -1.77 11.08 0.34
C MET A 153 -1.92 9.90 -0.60
N ILE A 154 -0.99 8.96 -0.52
CA ILE A 154 -0.97 7.76 -1.35
C ILE A 154 -0.87 6.53 -0.45
N VAL A 155 -1.78 5.59 -0.64
CA VAL A 155 -1.79 4.29 0.03
C VAL A 155 -1.61 3.22 -1.04
N LEU A 156 -0.56 2.42 -0.90
CA LEU A 156 -0.20 1.36 -1.83
C LEU A 156 -0.19 0.03 -1.09
N ASP A 157 -1.17 -0.83 -1.40
CA ASP A 157 -1.29 -2.16 -0.78
C ASP A 157 -0.77 -3.21 -1.77
N GLU A 158 0.40 -3.81 -1.46
CA GLU A 158 1.11 -4.78 -2.31
C GLU A 158 1.28 -4.36 -3.78
N PRO A 159 1.72 -3.13 -4.09
CA PRO A 159 1.63 -2.56 -5.43
C PRO A 159 2.58 -3.20 -6.46
N PHE A 160 3.56 -3.99 -6.04
CA PHE A 160 4.50 -4.70 -6.93
C PHE A 160 3.95 -6.02 -7.46
N SER A 161 2.81 -6.49 -6.94
CA SER A 161 2.22 -7.77 -7.34
C SER A 161 1.91 -7.82 -8.84
N GLY A 162 2.49 -8.82 -9.53
CA GLY A 162 2.27 -9.04 -10.97
C GLY A 162 3.03 -8.11 -11.90
N LEU A 163 3.84 -7.17 -11.40
CA LEU A 163 4.71 -6.34 -12.22
C LEU A 163 5.97 -7.11 -12.64
N ASP A 164 6.41 -6.85 -13.86
CA ASP A 164 7.73 -7.27 -14.32
C ASP A 164 8.85 -6.46 -13.64
N VAL A 165 10.10 -6.91 -13.77
CA VAL A 165 11.27 -6.27 -13.13
C VAL A 165 11.39 -4.79 -13.50
N HIS A 166 11.20 -4.45 -14.79
CA HIS A 166 11.33 -3.07 -15.25
C HIS A 166 10.25 -2.18 -14.66
N ALA A 167 8.98 -2.61 -14.74
CA ALA A 167 7.85 -1.88 -14.15
C ALA A 167 8.01 -1.72 -12.62
N GLY A 168 8.54 -2.74 -11.94
CA GLY A 168 8.88 -2.66 -10.51
C GLY A 168 9.93 -1.60 -10.21
N LEU A 169 10.98 -1.48 -11.04
CA LEU A 169 12.00 -0.43 -10.90
C LEU A 169 11.41 0.97 -11.11
N VAL A 170 10.57 1.13 -12.14
CA VAL A 170 9.86 2.40 -12.40
C VAL A 170 8.96 2.77 -11.22
N LEU A 171 8.16 1.84 -10.71
CA LEU A 171 7.28 2.09 -9.58
C LEU A 171 8.06 2.47 -8.32
N ARG A 172 9.18 1.81 -8.04
CA ARG A 172 10.05 2.16 -6.91
C ARG A 172 10.56 3.60 -7.00
N SER A 173 11.03 4.01 -8.18
CA SER A 173 11.49 5.38 -8.42
C SER A 173 10.35 6.39 -8.31
N LEU A 174 9.15 6.05 -8.82
CA LEU A 174 7.95 6.85 -8.72
C LEU A 174 7.55 7.09 -7.25
N ILE A 175 7.51 6.05 -6.43
CA ILE A 175 7.18 6.15 -5.00
C ILE A 175 8.11 7.14 -4.29
N ARG A 176 9.42 7.04 -4.54
CA ARG A 176 10.41 7.97 -3.98
C ARG A 176 10.20 9.41 -4.45
N SER A 177 9.95 9.60 -5.75
CA SER A 177 9.70 10.92 -6.31
C SER A 177 8.43 11.56 -5.74
N LEU A 178 7.38 10.78 -5.56
CA LEU A 178 6.12 11.25 -4.95
C LEU A 178 6.34 11.66 -3.48
N ALA A 179 7.10 10.89 -2.70
CA ALA A 179 7.46 11.29 -1.34
C ALA A 179 8.33 12.55 -1.36
N ALA A 180 9.39 12.61 -2.17
CA ALA A 180 10.27 13.77 -2.28
C ALA A 180 9.53 15.07 -2.68
N SER A 181 8.39 14.96 -3.38
CA SER A 181 7.50 16.11 -3.66
C SER A 181 6.61 16.53 -2.49
N GLY A 182 6.83 15.96 -1.29
CA GLY A 182 6.11 16.31 -0.06
C GLY A 182 4.81 15.52 0.18
N LYS A 183 4.50 14.51 -0.63
CA LYS A 183 3.32 13.66 -0.43
C LYS A 183 3.52 12.72 0.75
N THR A 184 2.41 12.33 1.40
CA THR A 184 2.43 11.30 2.44
C THR A 184 2.22 9.94 1.78
N VAL A 185 3.18 9.02 1.90
CA VAL A 185 3.09 7.70 1.27
C VAL A 185 3.05 6.61 2.34
N LEU A 186 2.00 5.81 2.35
CA LEU A 186 1.88 4.58 3.11
C LEU A 186 1.99 3.39 2.14
N PHE A 187 2.92 2.50 2.40
CA PHE A 187 3.27 1.41 1.52
C PHE A 187 3.24 0.08 2.28
N SER A 188 2.38 -0.85 1.91
CA SER A 188 2.42 -2.21 2.46
C SER A 188 3.11 -3.17 1.50
N SER A 189 3.91 -4.07 2.03
CA SER A 189 4.52 -5.17 1.30
C SER A 189 4.95 -6.29 2.25
N HIS A 190 4.98 -7.51 1.72
CA HIS A 190 5.60 -8.66 2.37
C HIS A 190 7.06 -8.87 1.89
N VAL A 191 7.52 -8.12 0.88
CA VAL A 191 8.89 -8.21 0.35
C VAL A 191 9.78 -7.21 1.09
N LEU A 192 10.41 -7.66 2.17
CA LEU A 192 11.19 -6.83 3.09
C LEU A 192 12.36 -6.10 2.42
N GLU A 193 13.03 -6.75 1.46
CA GLU A 193 14.11 -6.13 0.68
C GLU A 193 13.63 -4.90 -0.11
N VAL A 194 12.41 -4.92 -0.63
CA VAL A 194 11.81 -3.77 -1.32
C VAL A 194 11.52 -2.64 -0.35
N VAL A 195 10.94 -2.98 0.80
CA VAL A 195 10.63 -2.02 1.88
C VAL A 195 11.90 -1.33 2.36
N GLU A 196 12.95 -2.10 2.64
CA GLU A 196 14.24 -1.60 3.11
C GLU A 196 14.87 -0.59 2.14
N LYS A 197 14.67 -0.79 0.82
CA LYS A 197 15.17 0.12 -0.22
C LYS A 197 14.32 1.37 -0.44
N ILE A 198 13.03 1.37 -0.06
CA ILE A 198 12.11 2.45 -0.40
C ILE A 198 11.72 3.27 0.82
N CYS A 199 11.50 2.61 1.96
CA CYS A 199 10.91 3.24 3.13
C CYS A 199 11.94 3.95 3.99
N HIS A 200 11.52 5.08 4.58
CA HIS A 200 12.28 5.82 5.57
C HIS A 200 12.00 5.30 6.98
N ARG A 201 10.77 4.88 7.18
CA ARG A 201 10.21 4.41 8.45
C ARG A 201 9.36 3.17 8.23
N VAL A 202 9.29 2.29 9.22
CA VAL A 202 8.42 1.11 9.19
C VAL A 202 7.56 1.01 10.44
N VAL A 203 6.36 0.47 10.24
CA VAL A 203 5.44 0.04 11.28
C VAL A 203 5.24 -1.45 11.10
N ILE A 204 5.66 -2.25 12.06
CA ILE A 204 5.55 -3.71 12.00
C ILE A 204 4.36 -4.15 12.87
N LEU A 205 3.45 -4.90 12.24
CA LEU A 205 2.29 -5.50 12.89
C LEU A 205 2.51 -6.99 13.14
N HIS A 206 2.14 -7.42 14.33
CA HIS A 206 1.99 -8.82 14.68
C HIS A 206 0.70 -8.99 15.50
N GLU A 207 -0.13 -9.99 15.16
CA GLU A 207 -1.40 -10.30 15.85
C GLU A 207 -2.31 -9.08 16.12
N GLY A 208 -2.43 -8.20 15.13
CA GLY A 208 -3.26 -6.99 15.21
C GLY A 208 -2.65 -5.83 15.99
N ARG A 209 -1.42 -5.93 16.50
CA ARG A 209 -0.74 -4.91 17.31
C ARG A 209 0.53 -4.41 16.63
N VAL A 210 0.92 -3.18 16.96
CA VAL A 210 2.20 -2.63 16.54
C VAL A 210 3.29 -3.15 17.47
N VAL A 211 4.26 -3.89 16.91
CA VAL A 211 5.42 -4.40 17.63
C VAL A 211 6.68 -3.58 17.41
N ALA A 212 6.75 -2.83 16.29
CA ALA A 212 7.81 -1.83 16.05
C ALA A 212 7.25 -0.66 15.23
N ASN A 213 7.75 0.55 15.50
CA ASN A 213 7.39 1.78 14.77
C ASN A 213 8.53 2.79 14.88
N ASP A 214 9.47 2.73 13.95
CA ASP A 214 10.59 3.68 13.90
C ASP A 214 11.22 3.75 12.49
N SER A 215 12.28 4.57 12.32
CA SER A 215 13.12 4.51 11.13
C SER A 215 13.86 3.16 11.07
N ILE A 216 14.14 2.70 9.85
CA ILE A 216 14.84 1.44 9.63
C ILE A 216 16.21 1.45 10.29
N ASP A 217 16.95 2.55 10.15
CA ASP A 217 18.28 2.69 10.73
C ASP A 217 18.25 2.61 12.27
N ARG A 218 17.27 3.29 12.89
CA ARG A 218 17.12 3.24 14.35
C ARG A 218 16.73 1.85 14.86
N LEU A 219 15.91 1.11 14.12
CA LEU A 219 15.58 -0.28 14.48
C LEU A 219 16.80 -1.18 14.38
N ARG A 220 17.64 -1.02 13.34
CA ARG A 220 18.91 -1.74 13.22
C ARG A 220 19.84 -1.47 14.39
N ASP A 221 20.02 -0.21 14.75
CA ASP A 221 20.88 0.19 15.87
C ASP A 221 20.38 -0.35 17.20
N LEU A 222 19.07 -0.22 17.48
CA LEU A 222 18.47 -0.66 18.74
C LEU A 222 18.51 -2.19 18.94
N MET A 223 18.33 -2.95 17.88
CA MET A 223 18.27 -4.40 17.91
C MET A 223 19.63 -5.05 17.59
N ALA A 224 20.62 -4.26 17.19
CA ALA A 224 21.92 -4.74 16.73
C ALA A 224 21.82 -5.77 15.60
N LEU A 225 20.85 -5.60 14.69
CA LEU A 225 20.58 -6.49 13.56
C LEU A 225 20.87 -5.78 12.23
N PRO A 226 21.53 -6.46 11.26
CA PRO A 226 22.01 -5.81 10.04
C PRO A 226 20.91 -5.54 9.01
N THR A 227 19.84 -6.33 9.00
CA THR A 227 18.79 -6.25 7.98
C THR A 227 17.39 -6.09 8.57
N LEU A 228 16.46 -5.56 7.78
CA LEU A 228 15.05 -5.51 8.15
C LEU A 228 14.44 -6.93 8.26
N GLU A 229 14.97 -7.89 7.51
CA GLU A 229 14.54 -9.29 7.57
C GLU A 229 14.86 -9.92 8.92
N ASP A 230 16.07 -9.69 9.46
CA ASP A 230 16.45 -10.17 10.79
C ASP A 230 15.58 -9.54 11.88
N ILE A 231 15.33 -8.24 11.79
CA ILE A 231 14.45 -7.50 12.72
C ILE A 231 13.03 -8.08 12.67
N PHE A 232 12.50 -8.27 11.47
CA PHE A 232 11.16 -8.81 11.26
C PHE A 232 11.05 -10.24 11.80
N SER A 233 12.03 -11.09 11.49
CA SER A 233 12.07 -12.46 11.99
C SER A 233 12.07 -12.52 13.52
N GLN A 234 12.89 -11.70 14.18
CA GLN A 234 12.95 -11.65 15.64
C GLN A 234 11.65 -11.17 16.30
N LEU A 235 10.92 -10.25 15.65
CA LEU A 235 9.70 -9.65 16.22
C LEU A 235 8.43 -10.44 15.93
N VAL A 236 8.43 -11.28 14.89
CA VAL A 236 7.20 -11.82 14.28
C VAL A 236 7.22 -13.34 14.17
N THR A 237 8.40 -13.98 14.20
CA THR A 237 8.51 -15.42 13.97
C THR A 237 8.66 -16.16 15.30
N ASP A 238 7.63 -16.93 15.66
CA ASP A 238 7.63 -17.77 16.89
C ASP A 238 8.31 -19.13 16.70
N SER A 239 8.70 -19.50 15.47
CA SER A 239 9.28 -20.81 15.14
C SER A 239 10.59 -20.65 14.36
N ASP A 240 11.53 -21.57 14.61
CA ASP A 240 12.77 -21.70 13.82
C ASP A 240 12.42 -22.26 12.42
N PRO A 241 12.57 -21.47 11.32
CA PRO A 241 12.27 -21.94 9.97
C PRO A 241 13.11 -23.15 9.56
N ASP A 242 14.38 -23.22 10.01
CA ASP A 242 15.29 -24.31 9.71
C ASP A 242 14.90 -25.61 10.41
N ALA A 243 14.40 -25.51 11.65
CA ALA A 243 13.85 -26.65 12.38
C ALA A 243 12.60 -27.19 11.67
N THR A 244 11.71 -26.30 11.22
CA THR A 244 10.51 -26.68 10.46
C THR A 244 10.87 -27.32 9.12
N ALA A 245 11.83 -26.78 8.38
CA ALA A 245 12.30 -27.34 7.12
C ALA A 245 12.90 -28.73 7.29
N ARG A 246 13.70 -28.96 8.36
CA ARG A 246 14.24 -30.30 8.71
C ARG A 246 13.12 -31.30 8.97
N GLN A 247 12.09 -30.93 9.74
CA GLN A 247 10.93 -31.79 10.01
C GLN A 247 10.17 -32.15 8.74
N ILE A 248 9.94 -31.19 7.84
CA ILE A 248 9.29 -31.45 6.54
C ILE A 248 10.14 -32.44 5.73
N ALA A 249 11.45 -32.23 5.65
CA ALA A 249 12.35 -33.13 4.91
C ALA A 249 12.39 -34.56 5.47
N GLU A 250 12.22 -34.73 6.79
CA GLU A 250 12.09 -36.04 7.43
C GLU A 250 10.78 -36.72 7.04
N VAL A 251 9.65 -36.00 7.08
CA VAL A 251 8.34 -36.53 6.70
C VAL A 251 8.32 -36.97 5.22
N VAL A 252 8.94 -36.21 4.32
CA VAL A 252 9.01 -36.53 2.89
C VAL A 252 9.87 -37.79 2.60
N ARG A 253 10.80 -38.15 3.50
CA ARG A 253 11.66 -39.35 3.35
C ARG A 253 11.01 -40.66 3.84
N GLN A 254 9.88 -40.59 4.56
CA GLN A 254 9.08 -41.74 4.99
C GLN A 254 8.13 -42.20 3.91
#